data_30cb7a7079b70550938e2dcc9a3f7252
#
_entry.id   30cb7a7079b70550938e2dcc9a3f7252
#
_cell.length_a   1.000
_cell.length_b   1.000
_cell.length_c   1.000
_cell.angle_alpha   90.00
_cell.angle_beta   90.00
_cell.angle_gamma   90.00
#
_symmetry.space_group_name_H-M   'P 1'
#
loop_
_entity.id
_entity.type
_entity.pdbx_description
1 polymer ?
#
loop_
_entity_poly.entity_id
_entity_poly.type
_entity_poly.pdbx_seq_one_letter_code
_entity_poly.pdbx_strand_id
1 'polypeptide(L)'
;MERKIGSIMRKASTTFFYFFILLGFLSAHGQVSFEAKASKNKLGLNERLRIDFEMNENGDNFNPPDFSGFLIVSGPQQSVSRSWVNGVQSFSKTYTYFLTPKKKGKIVLGQAEVNINGEIYKTSPLEIEITSAVEKPNDPNNFDYIIEDNIHLIAEISKTNPYLNEGITITYKLYFRNPISISDVQELESPSYGDFWSHIIKMGRAEINMRGLYKGEPYNEVIWRKAVLYPQKTGKLTLEPLTLNLSLNIPSNKKDLFGRRILTQAQKMITTGKNTIRVKE
;
A
#
# COMPACT_ATOMS: atom_id res chain seq x y z
N MET A 1 28.74 59.39 -35.60
CA MET A 1 29.23 58.08 -35.01
C MET A 1 28.21 57.45 -34.13
N GLU A 2 27.36 58.12 -33.39
CA GLU A 2 26.34 57.66 -32.45
C GLU A 2 25.19 56.88 -33.08
N ARG A 3 24.74 57.16 -34.29
CA ARG A 3 23.62 56.44 -34.94
C ARG A 3 23.92 54.94 -35.29
N LYS A 4 25.19 54.58 -35.51
CA LYS A 4 25.59 53.21 -35.83
C LYS A 4 25.62 52.31 -34.60
N ILE A 5 25.96 52.88 -33.43
CA ILE A 5 26.04 52.14 -32.16
C ILE A 5 24.64 51.74 -31.68
N GLY A 6 23.64 52.61 -31.77
CA GLY A 6 22.24 52.30 -31.38
C GLY A 6 21.57 51.22 -32.25
N SER A 7 21.95 51.12 -33.53
CA SER A 7 21.43 50.07 -34.43
C SER A 7 22.01 48.67 -34.10
N ILE A 8 23.27 48.60 -33.70
CA ILE A 8 23.94 47.35 -33.32
C ILE A 8 23.40 46.85 -31.96
N MET A 9 23.21 47.74 -30.99
CA MET A 9 22.63 47.36 -29.68
C MET A 9 21.17 46.91 -29.79
N ARG A 10 20.34 47.55 -30.64
CA ARG A 10 18.96 47.08 -30.89
C ARG A 10 18.94 45.70 -31.54
N LYS A 11 19.78 45.40 -32.53
CA LYS A 11 19.87 44.09 -33.18
C LYS A 11 20.36 43.01 -32.20
N ALA A 12 21.36 43.31 -31.37
CA ALA A 12 21.86 42.40 -30.34
C ALA A 12 20.79 42.08 -29.28
N SER A 13 20.02 43.09 -28.83
CA SER A 13 18.91 42.90 -27.86
C SER A 13 17.79 42.04 -28.44
N THR A 14 17.42 42.24 -29.70
CA THR A 14 16.36 41.47 -30.36
C THR A 14 16.81 40.00 -30.58
N THR A 15 18.08 39.79 -30.97
CA THR A 15 18.63 38.43 -31.15
C THR A 15 18.73 37.69 -29.82
N PHE A 16 19.08 38.38 -28.74
CA PHE A 16 19.13 37.79 -27.39
C PHE A 16 17.74 37.44 -26.87
N PHE A 17 16.72 38.24 -27.19
CA PHE A 17 15.32 37.99 -26.84
C PHE A 17 14.76 36.76 -27.57
N TYR A 18 15.05 36.60 -28.87
CA TYR A 18 14.65 35.37 -29.61
C TYR A 18 15.40 34.12 -29.17
N PHE A 19 16.67 34.26 -28.78
CA PHE A 19 17.44 33.15 -28.21
C PHE A 19 16.86 32.68 -26.87
N PHE A 20 16.38 33.61 -26.03
CA PHE A 20 15.74 33.27 -24.75
C PHE A 20 14.35 32.65 -24.93
N ILE A 21 13.58 33.02 -25.95
CA ILE A 21 12.30 32.41 -26.30
C ILE A 21 12.52 30.98 -26.82
N LEU A 22 13.59 30.71 -27.56
CA LEU A 22 13.92 29.41 -28.10
C LEU A 22 14.33 28.41 -26.99
N LEU A 23 14.93 28.89 -25.89
CA LEU A 23 15.23 28.05 -24.71
C LEU A 23 13.99 27.68 -23.88
N GLY A 24 12.88 28.41 -24.01
CA GLY A 24 11.63 28.20 -23.26
C GLY A 24 10.81 26.98 -23.69
N PHE A 25 11.14 26.34 -24.81
CA PHE A 25 10.43 25.14 -25.33
C PHE A 25 11.11 23.81 -25.02
N LEU A 26 12.01 23.74 -24.04
CA LEU A 26 12.42 22.48 -23.47
C LEU A 26 11.23 21.93 -22.71
N SER A 27 10.38 21.17 -23.40
CA SER A 27 9.31 20.39 -22.78
C SER A 27 9.95 19.49 -21.74
N ALA A 28 9.73 19.77 -20.47
CA ALA A 28 10.07 18.87 -19.36
C ALA A 28 9.18 17.63 -19.50
N HIS A 29 9.57 16.68 -20.33
CA HIS A 29 9.00 15.36 -20.30
C HIS A 29 9.40 14.73 -18.98
N GLY A 30 8.43 14.28 -18.20
CA GLY A 30 8.72 13.55 -16.98
C GLY A 30 9.68 12.39 -17.30
N GLN A 31 10.76 12.28 -16.54
CA GLN A 31 11.72 11.21 -16.73
C GLN A 31 11.04 9.86 -16.54
N VAL A 32 11.20 8.95 -17.50
CA VAL A 32 10.73 7.57 -17.37
C VAL A 32 11.46 6.92 -16.20
N SER A 33 10.68 6.35 -15.28
CA SER A 33 11.18 5.65 -14.08
C SER A 33 10.72 4.20 -14.10
N PHE A 34 11.66 3.29 -13.82
CA PHE A 34 11.39 1.89 -13.57
C PHE A 34 12.21 1.43 -12.38
N GLU A 35 11.55 1.12 -11.26
CA GLU A 35 12.18 0.87 -9.97
C GLU A 35 11.71 -0.45 -9.38
N ALA A 36 12.63 -1.14 -8.66
CA ALA A 36 12.31 -2.27 -7.81
C ALA A 36 12.31 -1.83 -6.34
N LYS A 37 11.26 -2.16 -5.61
CA LYS A 37 11.09 -1.83 -4.19
C LYS A 37 10.80 -3.10 -3.40
N ALA A 38 11.59 -3.35 -2.35
CA ALA A 38 11.33 -4.43 -1.41
C ALA A 38 10.61 -3.89 -0.17
N SER A 39 9.64 -4.63 0.35
CA SER A 39 8.94 -4.27 1.60
C SER A 39 9.85 -4.27 2.82
N LYS A 40 10.94 -5.06 2.76
CA LYS A 40 11.99 -5.19 3.79
C LYS A 40 13.31 -5.50 3.11
N ASN A 41 14.41 -4.98 3.63
CA ASN A 41 15.78 -5.37 3.21
C ASN A 41 16.42 -6.42 4.15
N LYS A 42 15.73 -6.73 5.27
CA LYS A 42 16.11 -7.76 6.24
C LYS A 42 14.87 -8.49 6.74
N LEU A 43 14.89 -9.82 6.70
CA LEU A 43 13.77 -10.64 7.14
C LEU A 43 14.24 -12.02 7.62
N GLY A 44 13.40 -12.67 8.44
CA GLY A 44 13.60 -14.06 8.88
C GLY A 44 13.30 -15.08 7.79
N LEU A 45 13.91 -16.27 7.88
CA LEU A 45 13.72 -17.38 6.94
C LEU A 45 12.25 -17.81 6.79
N ASN A 46 11.43 -17.57 7.80
CA ASN A 46 10.00 -17.91 7.85
C ASN A 46 9.07 -16.73 7.57
N GLU A 47 9.61 -15.58 7.17
CA GLU A 47 8.83 -14.41 6.79
C GLU A 47 8.65 -14.32 5.27
N ARG A 48 7.69 -13.49 4.86
CA ARG A 48 7.44 -13.18 3.44
C ARG A 48 8.06 -11.84 3.07
N LEU A 49 8.55 -11.77 1.84
CA LEU A 49 9.05 -10.56 1.20
C LEU A 49 8.12 -10.18 0.05
N ARG A 50 7.62 -8.97 0.06
CA ARG A 50 6.95 -8.39 -1.10
C ARG A 50 7.97 -7.57 -1.89
N ILE A 51 7.95 -7.74 -3.22
CA ILE A 51 8.73 -6.94 -4.15
C ILE A 51 7.78 -6.35 -5.18
N ASP A 52 7.88 -5.04 -5.36
CA ASP A 52 7.15 -4.27 -6.35
C ASP A 52 8.12 -3.77 -7.42
N PHE A 53 7.76 -3.98 -8.69
CA PHE A 53 8.42 -3.39 -9.85
C PHE A 53 7.48 -2.34 -10.41
N GLU A 54 7.78 -1.08 -10.14
CA GLU A 54 6.92 0.07 -10.45
C GLU A 54 7.50 0.89 -11.59
N MET A 55 6.65 1.27 -12.54
CA MET A 55 6.98 2.17 -13.64
C MET A 55 5.95 3.28 -13.77
N ASN A 56 6.41 4.49 -14.15
CA ASN A 56 5.55 5.67 -14.33
C ASN A 56 5.02 5.86 -15.75
N GLU A 57 5.35 4.92 -16.65
CA GLU A 57 4.89 4.88 -18.04
C GLU A 57 4.39 3.47 -18.38
N ASN A 58 3.56 3.34 -19.43
CA ASN A 58 3.08 2.02 -19.84
C ASN A 58 4.18 1.24 -20.55
N GLY A 59 4.68 0.20 -19.91
CA GLY A 59 5.67 -0.71 -20.47
C GLY A 59 5.12 -2.10 -20.74
N ASP A 60 5.74 -2.80 -21.69
CA ASP A 60 5.42 -4.16 -22.12
C ASP A 60 6.64 -5.07 -21.96
N ASN A 61 6.47 -6.39 -22.14
CA ASN A 61 7.55 -7.38 -22.07
C ASN A 61 8.35 -7.31 -20.76
N PHE A 62 7.60 -7.19 -19.62
CA PHE A 62 8.23 -7.24 -18.30
C PHE A 62 8.91 -8.59 -18.08
N ASN A 63 10.22 -8.55 -17.79
CA ASN A 63 11.04 -9.70 -17.43
C ASN A 63 11.55 -9.54 -16.00
N PRO A 64 11.07 -10.36 -15.03
CA PRO A 64 11.52 -10.28 -13.65
C PRO A 64 12.98 -10.75 -13.50
N PRO A 65 13.67 -10.39 -12.39
CA PRO A 65 14.96 -10.96 -12.07
C PRO A 65 14.84 -12.45 -11.71
N ASP A 66 15.99 -13.13 -11.66
CA ASP A 66 16.05 -14.49 -11.13
C ASP A 66 15.73 -14.49 -9.62
N PHE A 67 14.74 -15.27 -9.21
CA PHE A 67 14.34 -15.51 -7.84
C PHE A 67 14.91 -16.81 -7.24
N SER A 68 16.03 -17.32 -7.74
CA SER A 68 16.58 -18.64 -7.35
C SER A 68 16.79 -18.81 -5.84
N GLY A 69 17.10 -17.71 -5.12
CA GLY A 69 17.23 -17.67 -3.66
C GLY A 69 15.91 -17.71 -2.88
N PHE A 70 14.77 -17.60 -3.58
CA PHE A 70 13.42 -17.52 -3.02
C PHE A 70 12.49 -18.55 -3.63
N LEU A 71 11.42 -18.87 -2.90
CA LEU A 71 10.24 -19.54 -3.41
C LEU A 71 9.19 -18.48 -3.75
N ILE A 72 8.68 -18.48 -4.97
CA ILE A 72 7.59 -17.59 -5.36
C ILE A 72 6.29 -18.14 -4.75
N VAL A 73 5.70 -17.38 -3.83
CA VAL A 73 4.43 -17.73 -3.18
C VAL A 73 3.25 -17.26 -4.02
N SER A 74 3.37 -16.06 -4.61
CA SER A 74 2.36 -15.46 -5.48
C SER A 74 3.01 -14.42 -6.40
N GLY A 75 2.42 -14.20 -7.58
CA GLY A 75 2.84 -13.19 -8.55
C GLY A 75 3.15 -13.77 -9.93
N PRO A 76 3.31 -12.89 -10.94
CA PRO A 76 3.13 -11.44 -10.83
C PRO A 76 1.67 -11.04 -10.67
N GLN A 77 1.39 -10.14 -9.71
CA GLN A 77 0.13 -9.43 -9.65
C GLN A 77 0.35 -8.07 -10.31
N GLN A 78 -0.47 -7.73 -11.30
CA GLN A 78 -0.37 -6.46 -12.01
C GLN A 78 -1.42 -5.49 -11.48
N SER A 79 -1.01 -4.26 -11.16
CA SER A 79 -1.90 -3.14 -10.91
C SER A 79 -1.56 -1.96 -11.82
N VAL A 80 -2.59 -1.23 -12.26
CA VAL A 80 -2.44 -0.01 -13.05
C VAL A 80 -3.26 1.08 -12.37
N SER A 81 -2.60 2.19 -12.05
CA SER A 81 -3.23 3.37 -11.48
C SER A 81 -3.06 4.55 -12.44
N ARG A 82 -4.12 5.31 -12.61
CA ARG A 82 -4.11 6.60 -13.30
C ARG A 82 -4.81 7.60 -12.42
N SER A 83 -4.17 8.72 -12.14
CA SER A 83 -4.80 9.81 -11.41
C SER A 83 -4.64 11.12 -12.15
N TRP A 84 -5.61 12.00 -11.93
CA TRP A 84 -5.64 13.35 -12.52
C TRP A 84 -5.88 14.33 -11.39
N VAL A 85 -4.85 15.10 -11.05
CA VAL A 85 -4.92 16.07 -9.96
C VAL A 85 -4.40 17.42 -10.46
N ASN A 86 -5.22 18.45 -10.39
CA ASN A 86 -4.87 19.81 -10.80
C ASN A 86 -4.29 19.93 -12.22
N GLY A 87 -4.86 19.16 -13.18
CA GLY A 87 -4.38 19.14 -14.56
C GLY A 87 -3.13 18.31 -14.82
N VAL A 88 -2.52 17.73 -13.77
CA VAL A 88 -1.38 16.83 -13.89
C VAL A 88 -1.86 15.40 -13.88
N GLN A 89 -1.56 14.67 -14.95
CA GLN A 89 -1.81 13.24 -15.06
C GLN A 89 -0.61 12.48 -14.47
N SER A 90 -0.88 11.53 -13.57
CA SER A 90 0.10 10.54 -13.13
C SER A 90 -0.34 9.14 -13.55
N PHE A 91 0.63 8.33 -13.91
CA PHE A 91 0.46 6.93 -14.28
C PHE A 91 1.41 6.08 -13.44
N SER A 92 0.95 4.93 -12.96
CA SER A 92 1.80 3.91 -12.35
C SER A 92 1.31 2.53 -12.77
N LYS A 93 2.24 1.68 -13.21
CA LYS A 93 2.02 0.26 -13.47
C LYS A 93 2.99 -0.54 -12.61
N THR A 94 2.49 -1.46 -11.82
CA THR A 94 3.26 -2.20 -10.84
C THR A 94 3.07 -3.70 -11.02
N TYR A 95 4.17 -4.46 -11.02
CA TYR A 95 4.17 -5.91 -10.90
C TYR A 95 4.65 -6.31 -9.52
N THR A 96 3.82 -7.03 -8.77
CA THR A 96 4.09 -7.44 -7.38
C THR A 96 4.34 -8.93 -7.29
N TYR A 97 5.40 -9.32 -6.59
CA TYR A 97 5.71 -10.70 -6.21
C TYR A 97 5.76 -10.86 -4.70
N PHE A 98 5.30 -12.00 -4.21
CA PHE A 98 5.45 -12.44 -2.83
C PHE A 98 6.38 -13.64 -2.78
N LEU A 99 7.46 -13.50 -2.03
CA LEU A 99 8.57 -14.43 -1.98
C LEU A 99 8.78 -14.94 -0.55
N THR A 100 9.22 -16.20 -0.41
CA THR A 100 9.72 -16.76 0.85
C THR A 100 11.17 -17.18 0.66
N PRO A 101 12.10 -16.80 1.56
CA PRO A 101 13.50 -17.19 1.44
C PRO A 101 13.68 -18.71 1.54
N LYS A 102 14.62 -19.27 0.75
CA LYS A 102 14.99 -20.70 0.81
C LYS A 102 16.11 -20.96 1.81
N LYS A 103 17.01 -19.99 2.04
CA LYS A 103 18.17 -20.13 2.91
C LYS A 103 18.58 -18.80 3.54
N LYS A 104 19.32 -18.87 4.65
CA LYS A 104 19.93 -17.69 5.29
C LYS A 104 21.07 -17.12 4.44
N GLY A 105 21.35 -15.85 4.65
CA GLY A 105 22.47 -15.13 4.04
C GLY A 105 22.00 -13.90 3.27
N LYS A 106 22.95 -13.23 2.66
CA LYS A 106 22.67 -12.11 1.76
C LYS A 106 22.33 -12.64 0.37
N ILE A 107 21.22 -12.19 -0.16
CA ILE A 107 20.74 -12.52 -1.50
C ILE A 107 20.65 -11.22 -2.28
N VAL A 108 21.29 -11.17 -3.44
CA VAL A 108 21.15 -10.06 -4.38
C VAL A 108 20.17 -10.47 -5.45
N LEU A 109 19.03 -9.79 -5.50
CA LEU A 109 18.11 -9.88 -6.63
C LEU A 109 18.65 -8.99 -7.74
N GLY A 110 18.82 -9.57 -8.93
CA GLY A 110 19.30 -8.88 -10.11
C GLY A 110 18.33 -7.82 -10.61
N GLN A 111 18.60 -7.32 -11.80
CA GLN A 111 17.77 -6.32 -12.46
C GLN A 111 16.54 -6.97 -13.08
N ALA A 112 15.39 -6.34 -12.95
CA ALA A 112 14.23 -6.56 -13.81
C ALA A 112 14.35 -5.70 -15.05
N GLU A 113 13.72 -6.12 -16.14
CA GLU A 113 13.71 -5.42 -17.43
C GLU A 113 12.27 -5.17 -17.90
N VAL A 114 12.06 -4.06 -18.59
CA VAL A 114 10.79 -3.74 -19.24
C VAL A 114 11.04 -2.92 -20.50
N ASN A 115 10.22 -3.09 -21.51
CA ASN A 115 10.25 -2.25 -22.71
C ASN A 115 9.25 -1.11 -22.52
N ILE A 116 9.70 0.15 -22.59
CA ILE A 116 8.86 1.33 -22.56
C ILE A 116 9.16 2.15 -23.82
N ASN A 117 8.16 2.35 -24.67
CA ASN A 117 8.27 3.10 -25.92
C ASN A 117 9.40 2.61 -26.87
N GLY A 118 9.71 1.30 -26.85
CA GLY A 118 10.76 0.69 -27.67
C GLY A 118 12.15 0.69 -27.02
N GLU A 119 12.33 1.28 -25.86
CA GLU A 119 13.56 1.28 -25.08
C GLU A 119 13.49 0.32 -23.89
N ILE A 120 14.62 -0.35 -23.58
CA ILE A 120 14.71 -1.28 -22.46
C ILE A 120 15.18 -0.52 -21.21
N TYR A 121 14.32 -0.50 -20.20
CA TYR A 121 14.63 0.02 -18.86
C TYR A 121 14.93 -1.13 -17.91
N LYS A 122 15.88 -0.89 -16.99
CA LYS A 122 16.32 -1.87 -16.01
C LYS A 122 16.26 -1.28 -14.60
N THR A 123 15.84 -2.09 -13.63
CA THR A 123 15.86 -1.67 -12.22
C THR A 123 17.27 -1.76 -11.63
N SER A 124 17.48 -1.10 -10.50
CA SER A 124 18.64 -1.37 -9.66
C SER A 124 18.51 -2.72 -8.98
N PRO A 125 19.61 -3.45 -8.75
CA PRO A 125 19.61 -4.67 -7.95
C PRO A 125 19.18 -4.38 -6.51
N LEU A 126 18.56 -5.37 -5.84
CA LEU A 126 18.15 -5.29 -4.44
C LEU A 126 18.95 -6.27 -3.59
N GLU A 127 19.61 -5.80 -2.53
CA GLU A 127 20.25 -6.65 -1.53
C GLU A 127 19.30 -6.94 -0.39
N ILE A 128 19.07 -8.23 -0.09
CA ILE A 128 18.17 -8.71 0.94
C ILE A 128 18.95 -9.59 1.92
N GLU A 129 18.95 -9.24 3.19
CA GLU A 129 19.58 -10.03 4.26
C GLU A 129 18.55 -11.00 4.87
N ILE A 130 18.82 -12.31 4.77
CA ILE A 130 17.98 -13.36 5.35
C ILE A 130 18.62 -13.84 6.65
N THR A 131 17.93 -13.60 7.76
CA THR A 131 18.36 -14.04 9.10
C THR A 131 17.80 -15.41 9.45
N SER A 132 18.09 -15.89 10.67
CA SER A 132 17.40 -17.05 11.25
C SER A 132 15.90 -16.83 11.22
N ALA A 133 15.15 -17.93 11.22
CA ALA A 133 13.70 -17.84 11.42
C ALA A 133 13.41 -17.02 12.69
N VAL A 134 12.45 -16.10 12.60
CA VAL A 134 11.98 -15.38 13.78
C VAL A 134 11.33 -16.40 14.70
N GLU A 135 11.77 -16.44 15.96
CA GLU A 135 11.18 -17.31 16.95
C GLU A 135 9.71 -16.94 17.12
N LYS A 136 8.84 -17.89 16.79
CA LYS A 136 7.42 -17.81 17.13
C LYS A 136 7.26 -18.40 18.50
N PRO A 137 6.41 -17.80 19.37
CA PRO A 137 6.16 -18.39 20.69
C PRO A 137 5.80 -19.88 20.56
N ASN A 138 6.56 -20.72 21.26
CA ASN A 138 6.44 -22.19 21.16
C ASN A 138 5.26 -22.74 21.97
N ASP A 139 4.36 -21.88 22.46
CA ASP A 139 3.15 -22.30 23.16
C ASP A 139 2.11 -22.77 22.12
N PRO A 140 1.80 -24.06 22.07
CA PRO A 140 0.80 -24.59 21.13
C PRO A 140 -0.61 -24.03 21.36
N ASN A 141 -0.85 -23.40 22.50
CA ASN A 141 -2.13 -22.79 22.87
C ASN A 141 -2.10 -21.25 22.72
N ASN A 142 -0.94 -20.65 22.45
CA ASN A 142 -0.83 -19.21 22.20
C ASN A 142 -1.00 -18.94 20.70
N PHE A 143 -2.20 -18.59 20.31
CA PHE A 143 -2.56 -18.28 18.92
C PHE A 143 -2.38 -16.79 18.57
N ASP A 144 -1.92 -15.95 19.49
CA ASP A 144 -1.87 -14.50 19.31
C ASP A 144 -1.05 -14.10 18.07
N TYR A 145 0.12 -14.73 17.85
CA TYR A 145 0.93 -14.44 16.67
C TYR A 145 0.25 -14.85 15.35
N ILE A 146 -0.54 -15.95 15.38
CA ILE A 146 -1.31 -16.38 14.19
C ILE A 146 -2.39 -15.35 13.89
N ILE A 147 -3.06 -14.86 14.94
CA ILE A 147 -4.12 -13.85 14.81
C ILE A 147 -3.54 -12.54 14.30
N GLU A 148 -2.46 -12.05 14.90
CA GLU A 148 -1.82 -10.78 14.53
C GLU A 148 -1.30 -10.75 13.08
N ASP A 149 -0.85 -11.91 12.57
CA ASP A 149 -0.37 -12.02 11.17
C ASP A 149 -1.51 -12.20 10.15
N ASN A 150 -2.71 -12.59 10.58
CA ASN A 150 -3.77 -12.99 9.66
C ASN A 150 -5.08 -12.21 9.83
N ILE A 151 -5.20 -11.33 10.83
CA ILE A 151 -6.39 -10.49 11.04
C ILE A 151 -5.98 -9.05 11.28
N HIS A 152 -6.61 -8.12 10.58
CA HIS A 152 -6.36 -6.69 10.74
C HIS A 152 -7.66 -5.90 10.68
N LEU A 153 -7.83 -4.96 11.61
CA LEU A 153 -8.93 -4.00 11.60
C LEU A 153 -8.35 -2.60 11.33
N ILE A 154 -8.75 -2.00 10.22
CA ILE A 154 -8.15 -0.76 9.72
C ILE A 154 -9.21 0.30 9.53
N ALA A 155 -8.89 1.54 9.89
CA ALA A 155 -9.63 2.73 9.50
C ALA A 155 -8.92 3.41 8.33
N GLU A 156 -9.44 3.25 7.12
CA GLU A 156 -8.95 3.97 5.94
C GLU A 156 -9.59 5.36 5.88
N ILE A 157 -8.74 6.39 5.79
CA ILE A 157 -9.15 7.79 5.76
C ILE A 157 -8.70 8.38 4.43
N SER A 158 -9.65 8.94 3.67
CA SER A 158 -9.37 9.47 2.32
C SER A 158 -8.38 10.63 2.32
N LYS A 159 -8.36 11.42 3.40
CA LYS A 159 -7.44 12.57 3.56
C LYS A 159 -7.20 12.87 5.03
N THR A 160 -5.95 12.93 5.44
CA THR A 160 -5.57 13.18 6.86
C THR A 160 -5.30 14.66 7.18
N ASN A 161 -5.31 15.52 6.16
CA ASN A 161 -5.09 16.96 6.28
C ASN A 161 -6.10 17.79 5.47
N PRO A 162 -7.42 17.62 5.73
CA PRO A 162 -8.47 18.39 5.04
C PRO A 162 -8.49 19.85 5.48
N TYR A 163 -9.22 20.66 4.73
CA TYR A 163 -9.65 21.98 5.18
C TYR A 163 -10.88 21.90 6.09
N LEU A 164 -11.16 22.99 6.83
CA LEU A 164 -12.38 23.11 7.59
C LEU A 164 -13.59 22.90 6.68
N ASN A 165 -14.56 22.10 7.15
CA ASN A 165 -15.76 21.70 6.40
C ASN A 165 -15.49 20.91 5.09
N GLU A 166 -14.25 20.50 4.79
CA GLU A 166 -13.99 19.59 3.67
C GLU A 166 -14.41 18.17 4.03
N GLY A 167 -15.26 17.57 3.17
CA GLY A 167 -15.73 16.20 3.36
C GLY A 167 -14.62 15.17 3.19
N ILE A 168 -14.39 14.33 4.19
CA ILE A 168 -13.50 13.17 4.11
C ILE A 168 -14.28 11.89 4.35
N THR A 169 -13.87 10.82 3.70
CA THR A 169 -14.45 9.50 3.92
C THR A 169 -13.58 8.68 4.86
N ILE A 170 -14.21 8.05 5.85
CA ILE A 170 -13.59 7.00 6.67
C ILE A 170 -14.27 5.67 6.39
N THR A 171 -13.47 4.63 6.15
CA THR A 171 -13.95 3.26 5.89
C THR A 171 -13.25 2.31 6.85
N TYR A 172 -14.03 1.63 7.69
CA TYR A 172 -13.52 0.60 8.60
C TYR A 172 -13.56 -0.74 7.89
N LYS A 173 -12.40 -1.38 7.77
CA LYS A 173 -12.23 -2.64 7.05
C LYS A 173 -11.64 -3.70 7.95
N LEU A 174 -12.28 -4.86 7.95
CA LEU A 174 -11.76 -6.08 8.57
C LEU A 174 -11.14 -6.96 7.50
N TYR A 175 -9.85 -7.22 7.65
CA TYR A 175 -9.08 -8.13 6.78
C TYR A 175 -8.79 -9.41 7.54
N PHE A 176 -9.00 -10.56 6.91
CA PHE A 176 -8.64 -11.86 7.47
C PHE A 176 -8.27 -12.86 6.37
N ARG A 177 -7.41 -13.79 6.69
CA ARG A 177 -6.98 -14.83 5.75
C ARG A 177 -6.78 -16.19 6.42
N ASN A 178 -6.68 -17.25 5.59
CA ASN A 178 -6.26 -18.55 6.06
C ASN A 178 -4.93 -18.48 6.84
N PRO A 179 -4.76 -19.28 7.92
CA PRO A 179 -5.59 -20.42 8.31
C PRO A 179 -6.77 -20.10 9.25
N ILE A 180 -7.09 -18.82 9.48
CA ILE A 180 -8.15 -18.41 10.41
C ILE A 180 -9.47 -18.27 9.66
N SER A 181 -10.56 -18.71 10.29
CA SER A 181 -11.91 -18.34 9.90
C SER A 181 -12.63 -17.64 11.05
N ILE A 182 -13.49 -16.67 10.69
CA ILE A 182 -14.29 -15.91 11.65
C ILE A 182 -15.69 -16.51 11.66
N SER A 183 -16.16 -16.96 12.84
CA SER A 183 -17.49 -17.54 13.02
C SER A 183 -18.51 -16.51 13.50
N ASP A 184 -18.07 -15.49 14.26
CA ASP A 184 -18.93 -14.43 14.75
C ASP A 184 -18.14 -13.12 14.96
N VAL A 185 -18.83 -11.98 14.87
CA VAL A 185 -18.25 -10.64 15.08
C VAL A 185 -19.23 -9.82 15.90
N GLN A 186 -18.78 -9.31 17.03
CA GLN A 186 -19.52 -8.40 17.89
C GLN A 186 -18.84 -7.05 17.95
N GLU A 187 -19.56 -5.96 17.67
CA GLU A 187 -19.06 -4.60 17.88
C GLU A 187 -19.15 -4.24 19.38
N LEU A 188 -18.00 -3.99 20.01
CA LEU A 188 -17.92 -3.60 21.41
C LEU A 188 -17.95 -2.08 21.58
N GLU A 189 -17.21 -1.36 20.72
CA GLU A 189 -17.12 0.08 20.74
C GLU A 189 -17.33 0.63 19.34
N SER A 190 -18.34 1.50 19.20
CA SER A 190 -18.57 2.28 17.99
C SER A 190 -17.66 3.50 17.96
N PRO A 191 -17.09 3.86 16.79
CA PRO A 191 -16.29 5.07 16.69
C PRO A 191 -17.13 6.33 16.93
N SER A 192 -16.62 7.26 17.74
CA SER A 192 -17.20 8.58 17.95
C SER A 192 -16.50 9.63 17.08
N TYR A 193 -17.27 10.56 16.53
CA TYR A 193 -16.80 11.62 15.63
C TYR A 193 -17.05 13.02 16.22
N GLY A 194 -16.79 13.21 17.51
CA GLY A 194 -17.22 14.36 18.30
C GLY A 194 -16.94 15.75 17.71
N ASP A 195 -15.80 15.93 17.02
CA ASP A 195 -15.41 17.21 16.38
C ASP A 195 -15.77 17.29 14.88
N PHE A 196 -16.59 16.34 14.40
CA PHE A 196 -17.01 16.25 13.01
C PHE A 196 -18.53 16.21 12.92
N TRP A 197 -19.09 16.91 11.94
CA TRP A 197 -20.41 16.53 11.45
C TRP A 197 -20.25 15.26 10.64
N SER A 198 -21.08 14.24 10.92
CA SER A 198 -20.91 12.93 10.33
C SER A 198 -22.17 12.45 9.63
N HIS A 199 -22.00 11.85 8.45
CA HIS A 199 -23.05 11.13 7.74
C HIS A 199 -22.62 9.66 7.61
N ILE A 200 -23.33 8.77 8.35
CA ILE A 200 -23.05 7.33 8.30
C ILE A 200 -23.71 6.76 7.05
N ILE A 201 -22.94 6.13 6.18
CA ILE A 201 -23.43 5.45 4.99
C ILE A 201 -24.04 4.13 5.43
N LYS A 202 -25.37 4.01 5.27
CA LYS A 202 -26.07 2.73 5.52
C LYS A 202 -25.56 1.70 4.52
N MET A 203 -24.93 0.66 5.06
CA MET A 203 -24.50 -0.48 4.28
C MET A 203 -25.54 -1.58 4.37
N GLY A 204 -25.69 -2.36 3.31
CA GLY A 204 -26.50 -3.56 3.31
C GLY A 204 -25.90 -4.65 4.18
N ARG A 205 -26.23 -5.90 3.87
CA ARG A 205 -25.60 -7.05 4.54
C ARG A 205 -24.11 -7.03 4.28
N ALA A 206 -23.30 -7.33 5.32
CA ALA A 206 -21.86 -7.43 5.19
C ALA A 206 -21.49 -8.49 4.14
N GLU A 207 -20.76 -8.09 3.10
CA GLU A 207 -20.28 -8.96 2.04
C GLU A 207 -18.79 -9.19 2.19
N ILE A 208 -18.35 -10.42 1.95
CA ILE A 208 -16.94 -10.77 1.99
C ILE A 208 -16.37 -10.64 0.58
N ASN A 209 -15.49 -9.68 0.38
CA ASN A 209 -14.69 -9.58 -0.82
C ASN A 209 -13.46 -10.50 -0.70
N MET A 210 -13.46 -11.62 -1.42
CA MET A 210 -12.36 -12.60 -1.41
C MET A 210 -11.11 -12.13 -2.17
N ARG A 211 -11.16 -10.97 -2.83
CA ARG A 211 -10.06 -10.37 -3.59
C ARG A 211 -9.52 -9.11 -2.94
N GLY A 212 -9.75 -8.93 -1.64
CA GLY A 212 -9.21 -7.83 -0.87
C GLY A 212 -7.68 -7.87 -0.82
N LEU A 213 -7.07 -6.69 -0.69
CA LEU A 213 -5.62 -6.55 -0.54
C LEU A 213 -5.33 -5.74 0.72
N TYR A 214 -4.52 -6.29 1.62
CA TYR A 214 -3.97 -5.54 2.74
C TYR A 214 -2.45 -5.52 2.65
N LYS A 215 -1.87 -4.31 2.60
CA LYS A 215 -0.43 -4.11 2.31
C LYS A 215 0.05 -4.88 1.07
N GLY A 216 -0.85 -5.02 0.08
CA GLY A 216 -0.60 -5.73 -1.16
C GLY A 216 -0.66 -7.25 -1.08
N GLU A 217 -0.88 -7.83 0.09
CA GLU A 217 -1.11 -9.27 0.25
C GLU A 217 -2.60 -9.62 0.14
N PRO A 218 -2.94 -10.81 -0.40
CA PRO A 218 -4.34 -11.23 -0.54
C PRO A 218 -4.98 -11.55 0.82
N TYR A 219 -6.12 -10.93 1.07
CA TYR A 219 -6.97 -11.13 2.22
C TYR A 219 -8.44 -11.19 1.80
N ASN A 220 -9.27 -11.83 2.60
CA ASN A 220 -10.69 -11.57 2.60
C ASN A 220 -10.91 -10.19 3.25
N GLU A 221 -11.74 -9.36 2.65
CA GLU A 221 -12.05 -8.01 3.12
C GLU A 221 -13.55 -7.90 3.42
N VAL A 222 -13.87 -7.34 4.57
CA VAL A 222 -15.23 -6.94 4.92
C VAL A 222 -15.22 -5.45 5.25
N ILE A 223 -16.03 -4.67 4.55
CA ILE A 223 -16.29 -3.28 4.93
C ILE A 223 -17.30 -3.32 6.08
N TRP A 224 -16.82 -2.98 7.29
CA TRP A 224 -17.65 -3.03 8.50
C TRP A 224 -18.51 -1.77 8.65
N ARG A 225 -17.92 -0.60 8.41
CA ARG A 225 -18.60 0.71 8.53
C ARG A 225 -17.99 1.72 7.58
N LYS A 226 -18.81 2.64 7.09
CA LYS A 226 -18.37 3.76 6.26
C LYS A 226 -19.10 5.04 6.66
N ALA A 227 -18.37 6.16 6.75
CA ALA A 227 -18.95 7.46 7.02
C ALA A 227 -18.26 8.57 6.22
N VAL A 228 -19.00 9.64 5.95
CA VAL A 228 -18.43 10.92 5.49
C VAL A 228 -18.40 11.85 6.68
N LEU A 229 -17.26 12.46 6.91
CA LEU A 229 -16.97 13.34 8.05
C LEU A 229 -16.59 14.72 7.54
N TYR A 230 -17.16 15.76 8.16
CA TYR A 230 -16.87 17.17 7.88
C TYR A 230 -16.31 17.79 9.15
N PRO A 231 -15.01 18.13 9.20
CA PRO A 231 -14.40 18.73 10.42
C PRO A 231 -15.06 20.07 10.75
N GLN A 232 -15.40 20.25 12.02
CA GLN A 232 -16.07 21.47 12.52
C GLN A 232 -15.10 22.42 13.23
N LYS A 233 -13.83 22.02 13.37
CA LYS A 233 -12.76 22.79 14.00
C LYS A 233 -11.47 22.60 13.22
N THR A 234 -10.58 23.59 13.27
CA THR A 234 -9.21 23.49 12.76
C THR A 234 -8.29 22.87 13.80
N GLY A 235 -7.09 22.44 13.37
CA GLY A 235 -6.08 21.86 14.23
C GLY A 235 -6.12 20.33 14.26
N LYS A 236 -5.65 19.76 15.37
CA LYS A 236 -5.52 18.32 15.54
C LYS A 236 -6.81 17.73 16.14
N LEU A 237 -7.55 16.98 15.33
CA LEU A 237 -8.76 16.28 15.74
C LEU A 237 -8.50 14.79 15.89
N THR A 238 -9.16 14.12 16.82
CA THR A 238 -9.01 12.70 17.09
C THR A 238 -10.31 11.97 16.74
N LEU A 239 -10.17 10.83 16.03
CA LEU A 239 -11.22 9.87 15.79
C LEU A 239 -11.08 8.72 16.79
N GLU A 240 -12.12 8.46 17.55
CA GLU A 240 -12.15 7.34 18.50
C GLU A 240 -12.17 6.00 17.74
N PRO A 241 -11.65 4.93 18.35
CA PRO A 241 -11.49 3.65 17.69
C PRO A 241 -12.83 2.92 17.46
N LEU A 242 -12.84 2.07 16.45
CA LEU A 242 -13.76 0.95 16.37
C LEU A 242 -13.11 -0.26 17.06
N THR A 243 -13.85 -0.92 17.95
CA THR A 243 -13.40 -2.15 18.61
C THR A 243 -14.37 -3.29 18.35
N LEU A 244 -13.86 -4.40 17.85
CA LEU A 244 -14.59 -5.64 17.56
C LEU A 244 -14.09 -6.77 18.44
N ASN A 245 -15.02 -7.64 18.89
CA ASN A 245 -14.70 -8.95 19.45
C ASN A 245 -15.01 -10.01 18.40
N LEU A 246 -14.01 -10.82 18.07
CA LEU A 246 -14.08 -11.86 17.05
C LEU A 246 -14.11 -13.24 17.68
N SER A 247 -15.05 -14.07 17.28
CA SER A 247 -15.00 -15.50 17.52
C SER A 247 -14.30 -16.20 16.37
N LEU A 248 -13.17 -16.85 16.62
CA LEU A 248 -12.24 -17.36 15.63
C LEU A 248 -12.17 -18.88 15.69
N ASN A 249 -12.06 -19.54 14.55
CA ASN A 249 -11.65 -20.92 14.43
C ASN A 249 -10.21 -20.96 13.92
N ILE A 250 -9.30 -21.51 14.72
CA ILE A 250 -7.86 -21.55 14.47
C ILE A 250 -7.40 -23.01 14.42
N PRO A 251 -6.66 -23.45 13.38
CA PRO A 251 -6.12 -24.80 13.34
C PRO A 251 -5.14 -25.06 14.49
N SER A 252 -5.41 -26.05 15.32
CA SER A 252 -4.51 -26.49 16.36
C SER A 252 -3.40 -27.41 15.80
N ASN A 253 -2.41 -27.73 16.65
CA ASN A 253 -1.39 -28.71 16.30
C ASN A 253 -1.90 -30.18 16.41
N LYS A 254 -3.12 -30.38 16.94
CA LYS A 254 -3.75 -31.71 17.05
C LYS A 254 -4.40 -32.08 15.72
N LYS A 255 -4.32 -33.36 15.37
CA LYS A 255 -4.97 -33.95 14.19
C LYS A 255 -6.06 -34.93 14.61
N ASP A 256 -7.11 -35.04 13.80
CA ASP A 256 -8.12 -36.07 13.92
C ASP A 256 -7.62 -37.43 13.39
N LEU A 257 -8.45 -38.46 13.47
CA LEU A 257 -8.14 -39.82 12.98
C LEU A 257 -7.86 -39.86 11.47
N PHE A 258 -8.26 -38.83 10.72
CA PHE A 258 -8.06 -38.73 9.28
C PHE A 258 -6.89 -37.80 8.92
N GLY A 259 -6.09 -37.35 9.90
CA GLY A 259 -4.93 -36.48 9.71
C GLY A 259 -5.28 -34.99 9.51
N ARG A 260 -6.54 -34.57 9.62
CA ARG A 260 -6.97 -33.16 9.49
C ARG A 260 -6.72 -32.44 10.81
N ARG A 261 -6.29 -31.18 10.74
CA ARG A 261 -6.09 -30.35 11.94
C ARG A 261 -7.43 -30.04 12.61
N ILE A 262 -7.48 -30.27 13.92
CA ILE A 262 -8.64 -29.92 14.75
C ILE A 262 -8.67 -28.39 14.90
N LEU A 263 -9.85 -27.78 14.71
CA LEU A 263 -10.04 -26.35 14.93
C LEU A 263 -10.28 -26.09 16.42
N THR A 264 -9.59 -25.08 16.94
CA THR A 264 -9.81 -24.54 18.29
C THR A 264 -10.54 -23.21 18.17
N GLN A 265 -11.55 -23.01 19.00
CA GLN A 265 -12.22 -21.73 19.09
C GLN A 265 -11.45 -20.79 20.02
N ALA A 266 -11.30 -19.54 19.60
CA ALA A 266 -10.69 -18.45 20.38
C ALA A 266 -11.51 -17.17 20.22
N GLN A 267 -11.47 -16.32 21.24
CA GLN A 267 -12.01 -14.97 21.15
C GLN A 267 -10.85 -13.97 21.14
N LYS A 268 -10.94 -12.95 20.28
CA LYS A 268 -9.95 -11.90 20.19
C LYS A 268 -10.61 -10.55 19.99
N MET A 269 -10.28 -9.64 20.91
CA MET A 269 -10.63 -8.23 20.75
C MET A 269 -9.59 -7.54 19.86
N ILE A 270 -10.05 -6.80 18.86
CA ILE A 270 -9.22 -6.01 17.94
C ILE A 270 -9.77 -4.59 17.82
N THR A 271 -8.88 -3.64 17.60
CA THR A 271 -9.22 -2.21 17.54
C THR A 271 -8.46 -1.51 16.41
N THR A 272 -9.07 -0.49 15.80
CA THR A 272 -8.39 0.38 14.81
C THR A 272 -7.36 1.31 15.44
N GLY A 273 -7.35 1.43 16.77
CA GLY A 273 -6.60 2.49 17.45
C GLY A 273 -7.18 3.89 17.19
N LYS A 274 -6.58 4.89 17.86
CA LYS A 274 -6.96 6.29 17.67
C LYS A 274 -6.30 6.85 16.40
N ASN A 275 -7.10 7.52 15.57
CA ASN A 275 -6.62 8.17 14.35
C ASN A 275 -6.64 9.70 14.54
N THR A 276 -5.69 10.37 13.90
CA THR A 276 -5.56 11.83 13.98
C THR A 276 -5.71 12.47 12.63
N ILE A 277 -6.54 13.50 12.57
CA ILE A 277 -6.76 14.36 11.40
C ILE A 277 -6.22 15.76 11.74
N ARG A 278 -5.45 16.35 10.81
CA ARG A 278 -4.93 17.72 10.93
C ARG A 278 -5.70 18.64 10.00
N VAL A 279 -6.66 19.37 10.53
CA VAL A 279 -7.54 20.25 9.77
C VAL A 279 -6.88 21.60 9.57
N LYS A 280 -6.84 22.06 8.32
CA LYS A 280 -6.34 23.36 7.89
C LYS A 280 -7.49 24.39 7.91
N GLU A 281 -7.09 25.67 7.95
CA GLU A 281 -8.02 26.81 7.78
C GLU A 281 -8.55 26.92 6.36
#